data_4aeb3ca34e65d9c3f0c10820dc930e36
#
_entry.id   4aeb3ca34e65d9c3f0c10820dc930e36
#
_cell.length_a   1.000
_cell.length_b   1.000
_cell.length_c   1.000
_cell.angle_alpha   90.00
_cell.angle_beta   90.00
_cell.angle_gamma   90.00
#
_symmetry.space_group_name_H-M   'P 1'
#
loop_
_entity.id
_entity.type
_entity.pdbx_description
1 polymer ?
#
loop_
_entity_poly.entity_id
_entity_poly.type
_entity_poly.pdbx_seq_one_letter_code
_entity_poly.pdbx_strand_id
1 'polypeptide(L)'
;DQEKLPKAPAPVVWEVHVGDFSHDPQSGVSEENRGKYKAFSEKDTCLDGNTGNPTCMSWLKWLGVTHVQILPMYDYGSVDETGKKLQYNWGYDPMNYFVPEGSYATDPYHGEVRVRECREMIQALHRAGIRVIMDVVYNHTFSIDSVFQKTVPYYFYRQLSLIHISEPT
;
A
#
# COMPACT_ATOMS: atom_id res chain seq x y z
N ASP A 1 1.09 -8.48 -20.36
CA ASP A 1 2.54 -8.45 -20.59
C ASP A 1 3.16 -7.47 -19.61
N GLN A 2 4.00 -7.98 -18.73
CA GLN A 2 4.81 -7.11 -17.87
C GLN A 2 5.95 -6.57 -18.75
N GLU A 3 5.91 -5.29 -19.05
CA GLU A 3 7.05 -4.62 -19.67
C GLU A 3 8.28 -4.81 -18.76
N LYS A 4 9.31 -5.47 -19.29
CA LYS A 4 10.58 -5.61 -18.56
C LYS A 4 11.24 -4.24 -18.47
N LEU A 5 11.25 -3.66 -17.30
CA LEU A 5 11.93 -2.41 -17.05
C LEU A 5 13.44 -2.57 -17.32
N PRO A 6 14.09 -1.59 -17.94
CA PRO A 6 15.53 -1.62 -18.16
C PRO A 6 16.29 -1.72 -16.82
N LYS A 7 17.50 -2.26 -16.84
CA LYS A 7 18.32 -2.39 -15.63
C LYS A 7 18.63 -0.99 -15.08
N ALA A 8 18.27 -0.73 -13.83
CA ALA A 8 18.59 0.53 -13.18
C ALA A 8 20.09 0.61 -12.91
N PRO A 9 20.75 1.75 -13.18
CA PRO A 9 22.19 1.91 -12.95
C PRO A 9 22.54 1.83 -11.46
N ALA A 10 21.75 2.46 -10.59
CA ALA A 10 21.86 2.40 -9.14
C ALA A 10 20.46 2.58 -8.53
N PRO A 11 20.12 1.86 -7.46
CA PRO A 11 18.80 2.00 -6.84
C PRO A 11 18.74 3.31 -6.04
N VAL A 12 17.74 4.14 -6.37
CA VAL A 12 17.28 5.26 -5.55
C VAL A 12 15.90 4.87 -5.06
N VAL A 13 15.78 4.54 -3.79
CA VAL A 13 14.55 4.02 -3.19
C VAL A 13 13.84 5.12 -2.42
N TRP A 14 12.55 5.26 -2.64
CA TRP A 14 11.65 6.13 -1.90
C TRP A 14 10.62 5.26 -1.18
N GLU A 15 10.58 5.37 0.15
CA GLU A 15 9.54 4.70 0.95
C GLU A 15 8.28 5.56 0.97
N VAL A 16 7.11 4.92 0.82
CA VAL A 16 5.83 5.64 0.74
C VAL A 16 4.71 4.85 1.41
N HIS A 17 3.86 5.57 2.14
CA HIS A 17 2.57 5.10 2.60
C HIS A 17 1.50 5.52 1.58
N VAL A 18 0.63 4.59 1.15
CA VAL A 18 -0.37 4.87 0.10
C VAL A 18 -1.27 6.04 0.45
N GLY A 19 -1.74 6.10 1.71
CA GLY A 19 -2.60 7.18 2.19
C GLY A 19 -1.89 8.53 2.20
N ASP A 20 -0.69 8.59 2.79
CA ASP A 20 0.05 9.85 2.96
C ASP A 20 0.53 10.44 1.64
N PHE A 21 0.72 9.61 0.62
CA PHE A 21 1.22 10.03 -0.68
C PHE A 21 0.44 11.21 -1.29
N SER A 22 -0.85 11.29 -1.02
CA SER A 22 -1.74 12.25 -1.67
C SER A 22 -2.84 12.81 -0.78
N HIS A 23 -2.82 12.52 0.53
CA HIS A 23 -3.92 12.86 1.43
C HIS A 23 -4.15 14.36 1.58
N ASP A 24 -3.09 15.17 1.46
CA ASP A 24 -3.18 16.62 1.57
C ASP A 24 -4.13 17.19 0.50
N PRO A 25 -5.14 17.99 0.87
CA PRO A 25 -6.01 18.68 -0.09
C PRO A 25 -5.27 19.53 -1.12
N GLN A 26 -4.09 20.04 -0.78
CA GLN A 26 -3.25 20.84 -1.66
C GLN A 26 -2.36 20.01 -2.59
N SER A 27 -2.41 18.67 -2.48
CA SER A 27 -1.58 17.76 -3.29
C SER A 27 -1.82 17.87 -4.81
N GLY A 28 -2.92 18.49 -5.22
CA GLY A 28 -3.35 18.54 -6.62
C GLY A 28 -4.03 17.26 -7.12
N VAL A 29 -4.14 16.24 -6.26
CA VAL A 29 -4.88 15.01 -6.57
C VAL A 29 -6.38 15.25 -6.37
N SER A 30 -7.20 14.69 -7.26
CA SER A 30 -8.67 14.77 -7.17
C SER A 30 -9.19 14.20 -5.85
N GLU A 31 -10.25 14.80 -5.31
CA GLU A 31 -10.75 14.48 -3.97
C GLU A 31 -11.08 12.99 -3.80
N GLU A 32 -11.70 12.39 -4.81
CA GLU A 32 -12.08 10.98 -4.81
C GLU A 32 -10.89 10.01 -4.81
N ASN A 33 -9.71 10.47 -5.26
CA ASN A 33 -8.51 9.65 -5.37
C ASN A 33 -7.48 9.93 -4.27
N ARG A 34 -7.68 10.96 -3.43
CA ARG A 34 -6.77 11.28 -2.33
C ARG A 34 -6.65 10.13 -1.34
N GLY A 35 -5.43 9.77 -0.99
CA GLY A 35 -5.13 8.66 -0.09
C GLY A 35 -5.45 7.28 -0.66
N LYS A 36 -5.70 7.17 -1.97
CA LYS A 36 -6.10 5.93 -2.65
C LYS A 36 -5.05 5.44 -3.63
N TYR A 37 -5.13 4.16 -4.03
CA TYR A 37 -4.30 3.60 -5.09
C TYR A 37 -4.34 4.44 -6.37
N LYS A 38 -5.50 4.99 -6.71
CA LYS A 38 -5.69 5.78 -7.94
C LYS A 38 -4.92 7.08 -7.98
N ALA A 39 -4.54 7.64 -6.84
CA ALA A 39 -3.69 8.82 -6.78
C ALA A 39 -2.37 8.65 -7.55
N PHE A 40 -1.82 7.45 -7.58
CA PHE A 40 -0.60 7.13 -8.32
C PHE A 40 -0.77 7.19 -9.85
N SER A 41 -1.99 7.17 -10.33
CA SER A 41 -2.31 7.26 -11.76
C SER A 41 -2.55 8.69 -12.24
N GLU A 42 -2.68 9.65 -11.33
CA GLU A 42 -2.86 11.06 -11.69
C GLU A 42 -1.55 11.68 -12.15
N LYS A 43 -1.65 12.55 -13.15
CA LYS A 43 -0.51 13.18 -13.81
C LYS A 43 -0.47 14.66 -13.53
N ASP A 44 0.75 15.21 -13.62
CA ASP A 44 0.98 16.66 -13.57
C ASP A 44 0.44 17.32 -12.30
N THR A 45 0.34 16.55 -11.21
CA THR A 45 -0.08 17.06 -9.91
C THR A 45 0.99 18.00 -9.34
N CYS A 46 0.53 19.09 -8.69
CA CYS A 46 1.40 20.10 -8.10
C CYS A 46 0.72 20.76 -6.90
N LEU A 47 1.53 21.28 -5.99
CA LEU A 47 1.07 21.92 -4.77
C LEU A 47 0.32 23.24 -5.13
N ASP A 48 -0.91 23.38 -4.67
CA ASP A 48 -1.74 24.56 -4.89
C ASP A 48 -1.85 25.03 -6.35
N GLY A 49 -1.76 24.10 -7.30
CA GLY A 49 -1.76 24.44 -8.73
C GLY A 49 -0.47 25.11 -9.23
N ASN A 50 0.56 25.19 -8.40
CA ASN A 50 1.87 25.74 -8.79
C ASN A 50 2.73 24.68 -9.47
N THR A 51 2.86 24.73 -10.77
CA THR A 51 3.64 23.78 -11.59
C THR A 51 5.14 23.73 -11.24
N GLY A 52 5.67 24.72 -10.53
CA GLY A 52 7.04 24.72 -10.00
C GLY A 52 7.22 23.80 -8.79
N ASN A 53 6.12 23.36 -8.16
CA ASN A 53 6.12 22.50 -6.99
C ASN A 53 5.41 21.18 -7.29
N PRO A 54 6.06 20.23 -8.00
CA PRO A 54 5.45 18.94 -8.34
C PRO A 54 5.14 18.13 -7.09
N THR A 55 4.05 17.37 -7.12
CA THR A 55 3.61 16.46 -6.06
C THR A 55 3.46 15.04 -6.59
N CYS A 56 3.28 14.09 -5.70
CA CYS A 56 2.94 12.70 -6.03
C CYS A 56 3.82 12.10 -7.14
N MET A 57 3.24 11.58 -8.21
CA MET A 57 3.98 10.96 -9.31
C MET A 57 4.90 11.95 -10.04
N SER A 58 4.52 13.22 -10.13
CA SER A 58 5.34 14.27 -10.71
C SER A 58 6.59 14.53 -9.88
N TRP A 59 6.46 14.51 -8.55
CA TRP A 59 7.59 14.60 -7.61
C TRP A 59 8.54 13.43 -7.73
N LEU A 60 8.05 12.19 -7.75
CA LEU A 60 8.90 11.00 -7.86
C LEU A 60 9.73 11.02 -9.15
N LYS A 61 9.15 11.46 -10.26
CA LYS A 61 9.85 11.62 -11.53
C LYS A 61 10.91 12.73 -11.48
N TRP A 62 10.54 13.87 -10.90
CA TRP A 62 11.45 15.00 -10.76
C TRP A 62 12.66 14.64 -9.89
N LEU A 63 12.44 13.89 -8.82
CA LEU A 63 13.49 13.42 -7.90
C LEU A 63 14.39 12.34 -8.52
N GLY A 64 13.97 11.69 -9.60
CA GLY A 64 14.73 10.61 -10.25
C GLY A 64 14.73 9.29 -9.47
N VAL A 65 13.65 9.02 -8.75
CA VAL A 65 13.45 7.76 -7.99
C VAL A 65 13.38 6.58 -8.97
N THR A 66 14.09 5.51 -8.66
CA THR A 66 14.11 4.28 -9.47
C THR A 66 13.24 3.17 -8.88
N HIS A 67 13.02 3.22 -7.57
CA HIS A 67 12.22 2.25 -6.83
C HIS A 67 11.34 2.96 -5.81
N VAL A 68 10.11 2.51 -5.68
CA VAL A 68 9.22 2.90 -4.58
C VAL A 68 9.01 1.68 -3.71
N GLN A 69 9.36 1.78 -2.43
CA GLN A 69 9.01 0.82 -1.40
C GLN A 69 7.70 1.25 -0.77
N ILE A 70 6.65 0.47 -1.01
CA ILE A 70 5.32 0.76 -0.49
C ILE A 70 5.19 0.07 0.86
N LEU A 71 4.92 0.86 1.93
CA LEU A 71 4.52 0.35 3.24
C LEU A 71 3.39 -0.66 3.08
N PRO A 72 3.19 -1.59 4.02
CA PRO A 72 2.29 -2.71 3.81
C PRO A 72 0.96 -2.30 3.17
N MET A 73 0.69 -2.83 1.99
CA MET A 73 -0.50 -2.54 1.18
C MET A 73 -1.44 -3.74 1.05
N TYR A 74 -1.20 -4.79 1.85
CA TYR A 74 -2.10 -5.92 2.01
C TYR A 74 -3.15 -5.63 3.07
N ASP A 75 -4.20 -6.43 3.10
CA ASP A 75 -5.31 -6.33 4.06
C ASP A 75 -4.82 -6.45 5.51
N TYR A 76 -5.09 -5.43 6.33
CA TYR A 76 -4.69 -5.33 7.73
C TYR A 76 -5.90 -5.07 8.64
N GLY A 77 -5.76 -5.31 9.96
CA GLY A 77 -6.89 -5.52 10.83
C GLY A 77 -7.48 -4.29 11.54
N SER A 78 -6.69 -3.23 11.75
CA SER A 78 -7.08 -2.14 12.64
C SER A 78 -7.79 -0.97 11.95
N VAL A 79 -8.33 -1.18 10.75
CA VAL A 79 -9.03 -0.15 9.98
C VAL A 79 -10.42 -0.62 9.58
N ASP A 80 -11.40 0.24 9.75
CA ASP A 80 -12.71 0.08 9.12
C ASP A 80 -12.62 0.58 7.68
N GLU A 81 -12.45 -0.33 6.73
CA GLU A 81 -12.32 -0.03 5.30
C GLU A 81 -13.52 0.76 4.75
N THR A 82 -14.69 0.61 5.37
CA THR A 82 -15.94 1.26 4.99
C THR A 82 -16.19 2.57 5.71
N GLY A 83 -15.32 2.90 6.65
CA GLY A 83 -15.43 4.09 7.49
C GLY A 83 -15.36 5.39 6.68
N LYS A 84 -16.20 6.36 7.05
CA LYS A 84 -16.21 7.68 6.42
C LYS A 84 -14.98 8.54 6.77
N LYS A 85 -14.24 8.16 7.81
CA LYS A 85 -13.02 8.85 8.23
C LYS A 85 -11.83 7.99 7.90
N LEU A 86 -10.83 8.60 7.29
CA LEU A 86 -9.53 7.96 7.12
C LEU A 86 -8.99 7.58 8.50
N GLN A 87 -8.74 6.29 8.68
CA GLN A 87 -8.05 5.75 9.84
C GLN A 87 -6.61 5.49 9.44
N TYR A 88 -5.68 6.10 10.17
CA TYR A 88 -4.26 5.94 9.88
C TYR A 88 -3.75 4.61 10.42
N ASN A 89 -3.11 3.83 9.56
CA ASN A 89 -2.43 2.59 9.93
C ASN A 89 -1.22 2.40 9.02
N TRP A 90 -0.09 2.02 9.57
CA TRP A 90 1.11 1.72 8.81
C TRP A 90 1.04 0.37 8.07
N GLY A 91 0.07 -0.47 8.42
CA GLY A 91 -0.19 -1.75 7.77
C GLY A 91 0.58 -2.93 8.35
N TYR A 92 1.24 -2.76 9.51
CA TYR A 92 2.03 -3.84 10.13
C TYR A 92 1.21 -4.77 11.04
N ASP A 93 -0.09 -4.86 10.84
CA ASP A 93 -1.01 -5.78 11.51
C ASP A 93 -1.81 -6.63 10.50
N PRO A 94 -1.12 -7.52 9.75
CA PRO A 94 -1.69 -8.20 8.60
C PRO A 94 -2.81 -9.16 8.97
N MET A 95 -3.90 -9.12 8.19
CA MET A 95 -4.98 -10.11 8.19
C MET A 95 -4.83 -11.09 7.03
N ASN A 96 -4.68 -10.57 5.82
CA ASN A 96 -4.60 -11.37 4.60
C ASN A 96 -3.49 -10.88 3.68
N TYR A 97 -2.36 -11.56 3.65
CA TYR A 97 -1.16 -11.17 2.88
C TYR A 97 -1.37 -11.09 1.36
N PHE A 98 -2.34 -11.82 0.81
CA PHE A 98 -2.57 -11.93 -0.62
C PHE A 98 -3.74 -11.08 -1.14
N VAL A 99 -4.28 -10.24 -0.27
CA VAL A 99 -5.41 -9.35 -0.58
C VAL A 99 -4.93 -7.91 -0.45
N PRO A 100 -5.11 -7.04 -1.45
CA PRO A 100 -4.81 -5.62 -1.31
C PRO A 100 -5.73 -4.97 -0.26
N GLU A 101 -5.19 -3.99 0.46
CA GLU A 101 -5.93 -3.23 1.48
C GLU A 101 -7.12 -2.48 0.87
N GLY A 102 -8.28 -2.61 1.48
CA GLY A 102 -9.53 -2.05 0.96
C GLY A 102 -9.71 -0.58 1.25
N SER A 103 -9.15 -0.06 2.35
CA SER A 103 -9.25 1.38 2.67
C SER A 103 -8.55 2.26 1.63
N TYR A 104 -7.62 1.71 0.85
CA TYR A 104 -6.96 2.39 -0.27
C TYR A 104 -7.74 2.29 -1.60
N ALA A 105 -8.81 1.52 -1.66
CA ALA A 105 -9.67 1.46 -2.84
C ALA A 105 -10.71 2.58 -2.83
N THR A 106 -11.17 2.98 -4.02
CA THR A 106 -12.27 3.95 -4.13
C THR A 106 -13.62 3.33 -3.73
N ASP A 107 -13.74 2.02 -3.83
CA ASP A 107 -14.90 1.25 -3.38
C ASP A 107 -14.46 0.04 -2.56
N PRO A 108 -14.54 0.10 -1.23
CA PRO A 108 -14.14 -1.01 -0.35
C PRO A 108 -15.13 -2.19 -0.33
N TYR A 109 -16.38 -1.97 -0.77
CA TYR A 109 -17.43 -3.01 -0.75
C TYR A 109 -17.27 -4.07 -1.86
N HIS A 110 -16.51 -3.75 -2.92
CA HIS A 110 -16.32 -4.62 -4.06
C HIS A 110 -14.84 -5.04 -4.17
N GLY A 111 -14.54 -6.28 -3.79
CA GLY A 111 -13.17 -6.80 -3.71
C GLY A 111 -12.38 -6.71 -5.02
N GLU A 112 -13.02 -6.82 -6.18
CA GLU A 112 -12.41 -6.65 -7.48
C GLU A 112 -11.88 -5.22 -7.72
N VAL A 113 -12.48 -4.21 -7.06
CA VAL A 113 -12.04 -2.81 -7.19
C VAL A 113 -10.65 -2.64 -6.58
N ARG A 114 -10.44 -3.12 -5.34
CA ARG A 114 -9.12 -3.04 -4.69
C ARG A 114 -8.03 -3.74 -5.49
N VAL A 115 -8.35 -4.91 -6.07
CA VAL A 115 -7.39 -5.66 -6.90
C VAL A 115 -7.05 -4.89 -8.18
N ARG A 116 -8.05 -4.35 -8.86
CA ARG A 116 -7.86 -3.56 -10.08
C ARG A 116 -7.04 -2.30 -9.81
N GLU A 117 -7.43 -1.51 -8.82
CA GLU A 117 -6.79 -0.23 -8.51
C GLU A 117 -5.37 -0.40 -7.99
N CYS A 118 -5.09 -1.41 -7.18
CA CYS A 118 -3.73 -1.76 -6.77
C CYS A 118 -2.85 -2.11 -7.99
N ARG A 119 -3.38 -2.87 -8.95
CA ARG A 119 -2.68 -3.17 -10.22
C ARG A 119 -2.46 -1.93 -11.07
N GLU A 120 -3.44 -1.03 -11.13
CA GLU A 120 -3.33 0.25 -11.85
C GLU A 120 -2.24 1.14 -11.24
N MET A 121 -2.14 1.20 -9.91
CA MET A 121 -1.04 1.88 -9.19
C MET A 121 0.32 1.33 -9.61
N ILE A 122 0.51 0.01 -9.51
CA ILE A 122 1.77 -0.64 -9.88
C ILE A 122 2.09 -0.38 -11.35
N GLN A 123 1.10 -0.46 -12.23
CA GLN A 123 1.27 -0.20 -13.66
C GLN A 123 1.65 1.27 -13.92
N ALA A 124 1.08 2.22 -13.19
CA ALA A 124 1.41 3.63 -13.31
C ALA A 124 2.88 3.90 -12.93
N LEU A 125 3.36 3.29 -11.84
CA LEU A 125 4.76 3.35 -11.42
C LEU A 125 5.67 2.72 -12.49
N HIS A 126 5.34 1.54 -12.99
CA HIS A 126 6.13 0.87 -14.05
C HIS A 126 6.19 1.70 -15.34
N ARG A 127 5.08 2.30 -15.77
CA ARG A 127 5.06 3.21 -16.94
C ARG A 127 5.91 4.46 -16.73
N ALA A 128 6.11 4.88 -15.49
CA ALA A 128 7.02 5.96 -15.13
C ALA A 128 8.48 5.50 -15.04
N GLY A 129 8.78 4.22 -15.29
CA GLY A 129 10.12 3.64 -15.14
C GLY A 129 10.51 3.31 -13.70
N ILE A 130 9.57 3.38 -12.77
CA ILE A 130 9.79 3.18 -11.32
C ILE A 130 9.38 1.75 -10.95
N ARG A 131 10.24 1.03 -10.27
CA ARG A 131 9.97 -0.33 -9.76
C ARG A 131 9.27 -0.27 -8.42
N VAL A 132 8.49 -1.29 -8.12
CA VAL A 132 7.78 -1.41 -6.85
C VAL A 132 8.46 -2.45 -5.97
N ILE A 133 8.71 -2.09 -4.72
CA ILE A 133 9.10 -2.98 -3.64
C ILE A 133 7.92 -3.04 -2.68
N MET A 134 7.44 -4.23 -2.38
CA MET A 134 6.38 -4.44 -1.40
C MET A 134 7.01 -4.69 -0.04
N ASP A 135 6.67 -3.87 0.94
CA ASP A 135 7.04 -4.11 2.33
C ASP A 135 6.11 -5.16 2.93
N VAL A 136 6.69 -6.15 3.58
CA VAL A 136 5.94 -7.27 4.15
C VAL A 136 6.48 -7.66 5.52
N VAL A 137 5.57 -8.01 6.44
CA VAL A 137 5.89 -8.54 7.76
C VAL A 137 5.30 -9.94 7.90
N TYR A 138 6.14 -10.94 8.14
CA TYR A 138 5.73 -12.36 8.23
C TYR A 138 5.86 -12.95 9.63
N ASN A 139 6.33 -12.19 10.61
CA ASN A 139 6.57 -12.68 11.97
C ASN A 139 5.32 -12.72 12.84
N HIS A 140 4.24 -12.01 12.45
CA HIS A 140 2.97 -12.02 13.17
C HIS A 140 1.79 -11.73 12.23
N THR A 141 0.58 -11.96 12.73
CA THR A 141 -0.68 -11.54 12.12
C THR A 141 -1.47 -10.70 13.12
N PHE A 142 -2.47 -9.96 12.63
CA PHE A 142 -3.37 -9.15 13.46
C PHE A 142 -3.97 -9.96 14.63
N SER A 143 -4.33 -11.22 14.37
CA SER A 143 -4.90 -12.13 15.37
C SER A 143 -4.43 -13.56 15.11
N ILE A 144 -4.26 -14.34 16.20
CA ILE A 144 -4.06 -15.78 16.09
C ILE A 144 -5.29 -16.51 15.54
N ASP A 145 -6.50 -15.93 15.64
CA ASP A 145 -7.71 -16.43 14.98
C ASP A 145 -7.73 -16.02 13.50
N SER A 146 -6.67 -16.40 12.79
CA SER A 146 -6.45 -16.10 11.40
C SER A 146 -6.89 -17.23 10.47
N VAL A 147 -6.91 -16.94 9.16
CA VAL A 147 -7.14 -17.96 8.12
C VAL A 147 -6.12 -19.10 8.20
N PHE A 148 -4.88 -18.81 8.61
CA PHE A 148 -3.83 -19.81 8.76
C PHE A 148 -4.16 -20.83 9.87
N GLN A 149 -4.59 -20.34 11.03
CA GLN A 149 -4.98 -21.21 12.15
C GLN A 149 -6.23 -22.03 11.81
N LYS A 150 -7.18 -21.45 11.06
CA LYS A 150 -8.39 -22.15 10.64
C LYS A 150 -8.13 -23.21 9.58
N THR A 151 -7.16 -22.96 8.70
CA THR A 151 -6.84 -23.89 7.60
C THR A 151 -5.93 -25.02 8.05
N VAL A 152 -4.86 -24.72 8.79
CA VAL A 152 -3.90 -25.71 9.32
C VAL A 152 -3.62 -25.40 10.79
N PRO A 153 -4.49 -25.88 11.70
CA PRO A 153 -4.37 -25.60 13.13
C PRO A 153 -2.98 -25.98 13.68
N TYR A 154 -2.45 -25.11 14.54
CA TYR A 154 -1.20 -25.30 15.27
C TYR A 154 0.08 -25.37 14.43
N TYR A 155 0.02 -25.12 13.14
CA TYR A 155 1.19 -25.19 12.28
C TYR A 155 1.97 -23.87 12.21
N PHE A 156 1.25 -22.76 12.02
CA PHE A 156 1.87 -21.46 11.76
C PHE A 156 2.27 -20.70 13.03
N TYR A 157 1.55 -20.92 14.14
CA TYR A 157 1.78 -20.18 15.38
C TYR A 157 2.47 -21.02 16.43
N ARG A 158 3.55 -20.49 17.02
CA ARG A 158 4.21 -21.11 18.16
C ARG A 158 3.34 -20.92 19.41
N GLN A 159 2.94 -22.02 20.02
CA GLN A 159 2.27 -22.04 21.30
C GLN A 159 3.23 -22.57 22.35
N LEU A 160 3.65 -21.73 23.30
CA LEU A 160 4.59 -22.12 24.34
C LEU A 160 3.95 -22.98 25.45
N SER A 161 2.65 -22.86 25.66
CA SER A 161 1.81 -23.77 26.46
C SER A 161 0.35 -23.37 26.31
N LEU A 162 -0.59 -24.20 26.79
CA LEU A 162 -2.01 -23.87 26.89
C LEU A 162 -2.32 -22.69 27.84
N ILE A 163 -1.34 -22.23 28.63
CA ILE A 163 -1.46 -21.21 29.66
C ILE A 163 -0.74 -19.91 29.27
N HIS A 164 0.21 -19.96 28.34
CA HIS A 164 1.01 -18.79 27.94
C HIS A 164 0.99 -18.66 26.42
N ILE A 165 0.06 -17.85 25.92
CA ILE A 165 0.17 -17.26 24.60
C ILE A 165 1.14 -16.08 24.78
N SER A 166 2.42 -16.28 24.48
CA SER A 166 3.33 -15.14 24.36
C SER A 166 3.04 -14.44 23.05
N GLU A 167 2.83 -13.14 23.12
CA GLU A 167 2.90 -12.31 21.92
C GLU A 167 4.24 -12.55 21.22
N PRO A 168 4.27 -12.59 19.89
CA PRO A 168 5.54 -12.72 19.16
C PRO A 168 6.42 -11.50 19.52
N THR A 169 7.56 -11.79 20.08
CA THR A 169 8.63 -10.80 20.29
C THR A 169 9.39 -10.58 19.02
#